data_1a3336c5a2d2506a21856c831565b116
#
_entry.id   1a3336c5a2d2506a21856c831565b116
#
_cell.length_a   1.000
_cell.length_b   1.000
_cell.length_c   1.000
_cell.angle_alpha   90.00
_cell.angle_beta   90.00
_cell.angle_gamma   90.00
#
_symmetry.space_group_name_H-M   'P 1'
#
loop_
_entity.id
_entity.type
_entity.pdbx_description
1 polymer ?
#
loop_
_entity_poly.entity_id
_entity_poly.type
_entity_poly.pdbx_seq_one_letter_code
_entity_poly.pdbx_strand_id
1 'polypeptide(L)'
;MREPEAMVSADSVSAGPGEVQRPSLLLHAAEVSLSGNRGSAVACLVAACAMLLLVVVLGNVLRPQAAVTDFAQKNLAPCLAHLFGTDWMGRDMLARTVAGLSTSVWVGLAASLCSGAIALVLALVSALGGRAADAVVGWLVDLVMGVPHMVLLILVSYALGRGFWGVTLAVALTHWGSLARVLRAEAIQIRDQPYLRLAQAAGASRSRIAFAHVMPAVLPQLIVGLVVAFPHAILHEASITFLGFGLGADEPAIGVILSEAMQYLSMGYWWLAVLTGLALVAVVIVFDRLGSSLRDLVAPDSAQV
;
A
#
# COMPACT_ATOMS: atom_id res chain seq x y z
N MET A 1 -75.37 -28.35 -8.06
CA MET A 1 -75.95 -28.61 -6.71
C MET A 1 -74.87 -28.15 -5.71
N ARG A 2 -75.07 -26.94 -5.18
CA ARG A 2 -74.77 -26.43 -3.82
C ARG A 2 -73.45 -26.75 -3.17
N GLU A 3 -72.66 -25.69 -3.00
CA GLU A 3 -71.70 -25.43 -1.91
C GLU A 3 -72.28 -25.77 -0.50
N PRO A 4 -71.40 -25.85 0.52
CA PRO A 4 -71.03 -24.59 1.19
C PRO A 4 -69.60 -24.52 1.73
N GLU A 5 -69.23 -23.24 1.88
CA GLU A 5 -68.13 -22.61 2.62
C GLU A 5 -67.85 -23.19 4.01
N ALA A 6 -66.57 -23.26 4.36
CA ALA A 6 -66.16 -23.21 5.78
C ALA A 6 -64.97 -22.23 5.93
N MET A 7 -65.31 -21.11 6.49
CA MET A 7 -64.48 -20.05 7.03
C MET A 7 -63.68 -20.59 8.22
N VAL A 8 -62.36 -20.49 8.18
CA VAL A 8 -61.52 -20.66 9.38
C VAL A 8 -60.64 -19.43 9.52
N SER A 9 -60.77 -18.85 10.68
CA SER A 9 -60.29 -17.58 11.19
C SER A 9 -58.76 -17.42 11.12
N ALA A 10 -58.39 -16.18 10.85
CA ALA A 10 -57.03 -15.66 11.04
C ALA A 10 -56.73 -15.53 12.55
N ASP A 11 -55.73 -16.28 13.00
CA ASP A 11 -55.03 -15.96 14.24
C ASP A 11 -53.65 -15.38 13.90
N SER A 12 -53.53 -14.12 14.21
CA SER A 12 -52.35 -13.32 14.13
C SER A 12 -51.33 -13.76 15.17
N VAL A 13 -50.22 -14.37 14.69
CA VAL A 13 -49.00 -14.50 15.51
C VAL A 13 -48.05 -13.40 15.07
N SER A 14 -48.00 -12.34 15.86
CA SER A 14 -46.99 -11.29 15.81
C SER A 14 -45.67 -11.86 16.31
N ALA A 15 -44.78 -12.29 15.38
CA ALA A 15 -43.38 -12.48 15.71
C ALA A 15 -42.67 -11.13 15.65
N GLY A 16 -42.28 -10.62 16.81
CA GLY A 16 -41.43 -9.43 16.92
C GLY A 16 -40.09 -9.59 16.18
N PRO A 17 -39.52 -8.50 15.69
CA PRO A 17 -38.23 -8.56 15.02
C PRO A 17 -37.15 -8.99 16.03
N GLY A 18 -36.58 -10.18 15.82
CA GLY A 18 -35.43 -10.66 16.56
C GLY A 18 -34.29 -9.67 16.46
N GLU A 19 -33.96 -9.12 17.60
CA GLU A 19 -32.81 -8.25 17.82
C GLU A 19 -31.55 -9.04 17.50
N VAL A 20 -30.99 -8.81 16.32
CA VAL A 20 -29.67 -9.30 15.95
C VAL A 20 -28.68 -8.54 16.83
N GLN A 21 -28.28 -9.21 17.91
CA GLN A 21 -27.25 -8.74 18.82
C GLN A 21 -25.96 -8.57 18.04
N ARG A 22 -25.62 -7.31 17.69
CA ARG A 22 -24.36 -6.94 17.05
C ARG A 22 -23.21 -7.13 18.05
N PRO A 23 -22.19 -7.94 17.77
CA PRO A 23 -20.98 -7.99 18.60
C PRO A 23 -20.08 -6.81 18.23
N SER A 24 -20.35 -5.64 18.78
CA SER A 24 -19.69 -4.40 18.34
C SER A 24 -19.18 -3.47 19.44
N LEU A 25 -19.13 -3.89 20.71
CA LEU A 25 -18.70 -2.98 21.79
C LEU A 25 -17.18 -2.96 22.04
N LEU A 26 -16.41 -3.91 21.55
CA LEU A 26 -14.94 -3.92 21.76
C LEU A 26 -14.14 -3.48 20.53
N LEU A 27 -14.73 -3.47 19.32
CA LEU A 27 -14.06 -2.94 18.11
C LEU A 27 -14.32 -1.44 17.91
N HIS A 28 -15.38 -0.88 18.50
CA HIS A 28 -15.71 0.57 18.42
C HIS A 28 -14.87 1.46 19.33
N ALA A 29 -14.17 0.91 20.30
CA ALA A 29 -13.30 1.69 21.19
C ALA A 29 -11.96 2.06 20.55
N ALA A 30 -11.61 1.49 19.41
CA ALA A 30 -10.37 1.81 18.65
C ALA A 30 -10.62 2.78 17.48
N GLU A 31 -11.86 2.99 17.07
CA GLU A 31 -12.23 4.08 16.18
C GLU A 31 -12.41 5.37 16.98
N VAL A 32 -11.29 5.95 17.42
CA VAL A 32 -11.27 7.38 17.72
C VAL A 32 -11.58 8.05 16.39
N SER A 33 -12.83 8.44 16.24
CA SER A 33 -13.34 9.22 15.14
C SER A 33 -12.52 10.51 14.98
N LEU A 34 -11.50 10.46 14.13
CA LEU A 34 -10.80 11.64 13.61
C LEU A 34 -11.61 12.27 12.46
N SER A 35 -12.84 11.82 12.29
CA SER A 35 -13.81 12.35 11.34
C SER A 35 -14.30 13.72 11.80
N GLY A 36 -13.84 14.75 11.13
CA GLY A 36 -14.44 16.08 11.21
C GLY A 36 -13.52 17.28 11.26
N ASN A 37 -12.21 17.12 11.35
CA ASN A 37 -11.34 18.28 11.40
C ASN A 37 -10.20 18.21 10.36
N ARG A 38 -10.28 19.04 9.31
CA ARG A 38 -9.21 19.17 8.30
C ARG A 38 -7.84 19.40 8.95
N GLY A 39 -7.79 20.04 10.12
CA GLY A 39 -6.57 20.22 10.89
C GLY A 39 -5.94 18.91 11.38
N SER A 40 -6.75 17.93 11.80
CA SER A 40 -6.22 16.63 12.26
C SER A 40 -5.64 15.80 11.11
N ALA A 41 -6.25 15.84 9.92
CA ALA A 41 -5.74 15.15 8.75
C ALA A 41 -4.42 15.77 8.25
N VAL A 42 -4.31 17.10 8.24
CA VAL A 42 -3.06 17.81 7.93
C VAL A 42 -1.98 17.50 8.97
N ALA A 43 -2.32 17.47 10.25
CA ALA A 43 -1.39 17.09 11.31
C ALA A 43 -0.89 15.65 11.15
N CYS A 44 -1.77 14.72 10.81
CA CYS A 44 -1.41 13.32 10.51
C CYS A 44 -0.48 13.23 9.29
N LEU A 45 -0.76 13.96 8.23
CA LEU A 45 0.10 14.05 7.03
C LEU A 45 1.49 14.55 7.38
N VAL A 46 1.57 15.66 8.13
CA VAL A 46 2.85 16.24 8.55
C VAL A 46 3.63 15.28 9.45
N ALA A 47 2.95 14.63 10.40
CA ALA A 47 3.58 13.66 11.30
C ALA A 47 4.12 12.44 10.54
N ALA A 48 3.37 11.91 9.57
CA ALA A 48 3.82 10.79 8.76
C ALA A 48 5.00 11.16 7.85
N CYS A 49 4.96 12.33 7.21
CA CYS A 49 6.09 12.83 6.41
C CYS A 49 7.33 13.07 7.28
N ALA A 50 7.16 13.63 8.49
CA ALA A 50 8.25 13.84 9.44
C ALA A 50 8.85 12.51 9.90
N MET A 51 8.01 11.51 10.19
CA MET A 51 8.46 10.17 10.56
C MET A 51 9.25 9.49 9.42
N LEU A 52 8.78 9.58 8.15
CA LEU A 52 9.54 9.07 7.01
C LEU A 52 10.89 9.73 6.88
N LEU A 53 10.90 11.06 6.93
CA LEU A 53 12.15 11.81 6.84
C LEU A 53 13.10 11.39 7.96
N LEU A 54 12.58 11.23 9.18
CA LEU A 54 13.36 10.76 10.33
C LEU A 54 13.94 9.36 10.07
N VAL A 55 13.13 8.41 9.60
CA VAL A 55 13.58 7.04 9.29
C VAL A 55 14.65 7.05 8.21
N VAL A 56 14.47 7.85 7.14
CA VAL A 56 15.44 7.95 6.05
C VAL A 56 16.75 8.60 6.53
N VAL A 57 16.66 9.71 7.26
CA VAL A 57 17.85 10.41 7.77
C VAL A 57 18.60 9.55 8.77
N LEU A 58 17.91 9.01 9.79
CA LEU A 58 18.54 8.14 10.78
C LEU A 58 19.08 6.86 10.15
N GLY A 59 18.37 6.27 9.18
CA GLY A 59 18.84 5.08 8.48
C GLY A 59 20.13 5.31 7.71
N ASN A 60 20.28 6.46 7.05
CA ASN A 60 21.50 6.83 6.36
C ASN A 60 22.65 7.12 7.36
N VAL A 61 22.37 7.81 8.48
CA VAL A 61 23.37 8.08 9.51
C VAL A 61 23.83 6.82 10.22
N LEU A 62 22.90 5.89 10.51
CA LEU A 62 23.21 4.64 11.21
C LEU A 62 23.73 3.52 10.29
N ARG A 63 23.68 3.70 8.97
CA ARG A 63 24.14 2.68 8.00
C ARG A 63 25.59 2.21 8.23
N PRO A 64 26.58 3.08 8.53
CA PRO A 64 27.93 2.62 8.87
C PRO A 64 27.96 1.78 10.13
N GLN A 65 27.20 2.15 11.18
CA GLN A 65 27.10 1.39 12.43
C GLN A 65 26.40 0.04 12.23
N ALA A 66 25.39 -0.02 11.37
CA ALA A 66 24.68 -1.24 11.02
C ALA A 66 25.59 -2.32 10.39
N ALA A 67 26.72 -1.94 9.83
CA ALA A 67 27.71 -2.84 9.23
C ALA A 67 28.85 -3.24 10.17
N VAL A 68 29.02 -2.54 11.30
CA VAL A 68 30.11 -2.85 12.25
C VAL A 68 29.86 -4.19 12.92
N THR A 69 30.81 -5.09 12.82
CA THR A 69 30.78 -6.43 13.42
C THR A 69 31.65 -6.48 14.67
N ASP A 70 31.09 -6.98 15.78
CA ASP A 70 31.82 -7.24 17.02
C ASP A 70 31.49 -8.65 17.53
N PHE A 71 32.33 -9.60 17.19
CA PHE A 71 32.13 -11.00 17.54
C PHE A 71 32.13 -11.27 19.05
N ALA A 72 32.64 -10.34 19.88
CA ALA A 72 32.56 -10.45 21.35
C ALA A 72 31.13 -10.20 21.85
N GLN A 73 30.30 -9.51 21.07
CA GLN A 73 28.93 -9.10 21.43
C GLN A 73 27.85 -9.86 20.64
N LYS A 74 28.12 -11.12 20.25
CA LYS A 74 27.16 -11.93 19.49
C LYS A 74 25.91 -12.25 20.30
N ASN A 75 24.74 -12.14 19.62
CA ASN A 75 23.45 -12.61 20.13
C ASN A 75 23.09 -12.07 21.52
N LEU A 76 23.50 -10.84 21.86
CA LEU A 76 23.11 -10.20 23.08
C LEU A 76 21.61 -9.90 23.08
N ALA A 77 20.97 -10.16 24.22
CA ALA A 77 19.59 -9.77 24.43
C ALA A 77 19.45 -8.24 24.47
N PRO A 78 18.26 -7.69 24.23
CA PRO A 78 18.00 -6.27 24.38
C PRO A 78 18.48 -5.71 25.71
N CYS A 79 19.30 -4.65 25.66
CA CYS A 79 19.87 -3.96 26.82
C CYS A 79 20.00 -2.46 26.50
N LEU A 80 20.39 -1.66 27.51
CA LEU A 80 20.51 -0.21 27.32
C LEU A 80 21.55 0.20 26.28
N ALA A 81 22.59 -0.60 26.07
CA ALA A 81 23.59 -0.38 25.03
C ALA A 81 23.10 -0.80 23.64
N HIS A 82 22.26 -1.85 23.57
CA HIS A 82 21.71 -2.42 22.35
C HIS A 82 20.21 -2.65 22.54
N LEU A 83 19.39 -1.64 22.23
CA LEU A 83 17.94 -1.65 22.49
C LEU A 83 17.20 -2.81 21.80
N PHE A 84 17.64 -3.22 20.61
CA PHE A 84 17.11 -4.37 19.89
C PHE A 84 18.00 -5.61 19.99
N GLY A 85 19.03 -5.56 20.86
CA GLY A 85 20.05 -6.59 20.96
C GLY A 85 21.04 -6.57 19.79
N THR A 86 21.82 -7.65 19.68
CA THR A 86 22.78 -7.83 18.58
C THR A 86 22.53 -9.14 17.85
N ASP A 87 22.97 -9.21 16.59
CA ASP A 87 22.84 -10.42 15.78
C ASP A 87 24.03 -11.40 15.98
N TRP A 88 24.06 -12.44 15.14
CA TRP A 88 25.10 -13.48 15.17
C TRP A 88 26.51 -12.98 14.78
N MET A 89 26.63 -11.80 14.20
CA MET A 89 27.88 -11.10 13.93
C MET A 89 28.22 -10.03 14.99
N GLY A 90 27.35 -9.83 15.97
CA GLY A 90 27.48 -8.77 16.99
C GLY A 90 27.11 -7.38 16.46
N ARG A 91 26.38 -7.28 15.32
CA ARG A 91 25.92 -6.01 14.76
C ARG A 91 24.71 -5.52 15.56
N ASP A 92 24.61 -4.20 15.79
CA ASP A 92 23.48 -3.60 16.48
C ASP A 92 22.20 -3.71 15.68
N MET A 93 21.19 -4.37 16.25
CA MET A 93 19.94 -4.66 15.58
C MET A 93 19.05 -3.43 15.40
N LEU A 94 19.12 -2.41 16.27
CA LEU A 94 18.40 -1.17 16.08
C LEU A 94 18.96 -0.41 14.88
N ALA A 95 20.27 -0.26 14.80
CA ALA A 95 20.93 0.40 13.67
C ALA A 95 20.62 -0.33 12.35
N ARG A 96 20.67 -1.67 12.33
CA ARG A 96 20.32 -2.49 11.18
C ARG A 96 18.85 -2.32 10.77
N THR A 97 17.95 -2.33 11.75
CA THR A 97 16.51 -2.19 11.49
C THR A 97 16.18 -0.82 10.90
N VAL A 98 16.73 0.27 11.46
CA VAL A 98 16.47 1.63 10.96
C VAL A 98 17.10 1.84 9.58
N ALA A 99 18.31 1.32 9.34
CA ALA A 99 18.95 1.35 8.03
C ALA A 99 18.15 0.52 6.99
N GLY A 100 17.66 -0.66 7.40
CA GLY A 100 16.80 -1.51 6.56
C GLY A 100 15.48 -0.85 6.21
N LEU A 101 14.81 -0.22 7.18
CA LEU A 101 13.59 0.57 6.93
C LEU A 101 13.85 1.70 5.94
N SER A 102 14.98 2.41 6.06
CA SER A 102 15.34 3.45 5.09
C SER A 102 15.46 2.90 3.66
N THR A 103 16.09 1.74 3.48
CA THR A 103 16.18 1.08 2.18
C THR A 103 14.80 0.71 1.64
N SER A 104 13.94 0.09 2.47
CA SER A 104 12.57 -0.28 2.08
C SER A 104 11.71 0.94 1.76
N VAL A 105 11.88 2.07 2.45
CA VAL A 105 11.22 3.34 2.13
C VAL A 105 11.63 3.85 0.75
N TRP A 106 12.91 3.80 0.40
CA TRP A 106 13.38 4.21 -0.93
C TRP A 106 12.82 3.32 -2.04
N VAL A 107 12.84 2.00 -1.84
CA VAL A 107 12.24 1.05 -2.80
C VAL A 107 10.74 1.31 -2.94
N GLY A 108 10.03 1.43 -1.83
CA GLY A 108 8.59 1.68 -1.83
C GLY A 108 8.22 2.99 -2.52
N LEU A 109 8.96 4.07 -2.27
CA LEU A 109 8.73 5.38 -2.90
C LEU A 109 8.99 5.31 -4.41
N ALA A 110 10.14 4.79 -4.82
CA ALA A 110 10.48 4.68 -6.23
C ALA A 110 9.49 3.78 -6.99
N ALA A 111 9.15 2.61 -6.42
CA ALA A 111 8.22 1.67 -7.01
C ALA A 111 6.80 2.24 -7.14
N SER A 112 6.28 2.89 -6.09
CA SER A 112 4.94 3.48 -6.11
C SER A 112 4.84 4.63 -7.11
N LEU A 113 5.85 5.50 -7.20
CA LEU A 113 5.88 6.59 -8.18
C LEU A 113 5.92 6.06 -9.62
N CYS A 114 6.78 5.08 -9.91
CA CYS A 114 6.84 4.45 -11.23
C CYS A 114 5.52 3.74 -11.58
N SER A 115 4.96 2.99 -10.64
CA SER A 115 3.68 2.31 -10.79
C SER A 115 2.54 3.29 -11.06
N GLY A 116 2.49 4.40 -10.31
CA GLY A 116 1.51 5.46 -10.52
C GLY A 116 1.65 6.16 -11.87
N ALA A 117 2.88 6.41 -12.33
CA ALA A 117 3.12 6.96 -13.66
C ALA A 117 2.62 6.02 -14.77
N ILE A 118 2.89 4.71 -14.66
CA ILE A 118 2.36 3.69 -15.57
C ILE A 118 0.83 3.70 -15.56
N ALA A 119 0.22 3.69 -14.37
CA ALA A 119 -1.23 3.69 -14.21
C ALA A 119 -1.88 4.93 -14.83
N LEU A 120 -1.30 6.12 -14.60
CA LEU A 120 -1.78 7.38 -15.16
C LEU A 120 -1.71 7.38 -16.71
N VAL A 121 -0.57 6.97 -17.27
CA VAL A 121 -0.41 6.90 -18.73
C VAL A 121 -1.43 5.95 -19.34
N LEU A 122 -1.62 4.76 -18.77
CA LEU A 122 -2.59 3.78 -19.27
C LEU A 122 -4.03 4.28 -19.13
N ALA A 123 -4.37 4.97 -18.03
CA ALA A 123 -5.68 5.59 -17.87
C ALA A 123 -5.97 6.66 -18.93
N LEU A 124 -4.99 7.53 -19.22
CA LEU A 124 -5.12 8.54 -20.28
C LEU A 124 -5.22 7.93 -21.68
N VAL A 125 -4.41 6.90 -21.96
CA VAL A 125 -4.47 6.15 -23.23
C VAL A 125 -5.85 5.49 -23.40
N SER A 126 -6.38 4.88 -22.36
CA SER A 126 -7.72 4.27 -22.36
C SER A 126 -8.81 5.30 -22.62
N ALA A 127 -8.78 6.44 -21.92
CA ALA A 127 -9.80 7.48 -22.06
C ALA A 127 -9.80 8.16 -23.43
N LEU A 128 -8.63 8.39 -24.04
CA LEU A 128 -8.49 9.22 -25.23
C LEU A 128 -8.21 8.45 -26.53
N GLY A 129 -7.73 7.20 -26.41
CA GLY A 129 -7.37 6.35 -27.55
C GLY A 129 -8.54 5.66 -28.23
N GLY A 130 -9.76 5.79 -27.68
CA GLY A 130 -10.96 5.15 -28.22
C GLY A 130 -11.14 3.70 -27.78
N ARG A 131 -12.18 3.03 -28.31
CA ARG A 131 -12.59 1.69 -27.86
C ARG A 131 -11.50 0.62 -27.96
N ALA A 132 -10.68 0.67 -29.00
CA ALA A 132 -9.62 -0.33 -29.20
C ALA A 132 -8.51 -0.17 -28.14
N ALA A 133 -8.05 1.06 -27.87
CA ALA A 133 -7.06 1.35 -26.85
C ALA A 133 -7.58 0.97 -25.45
N ASP A 134 -8.83 1.29 -25.18
CA ASP A 134 -9.50 0.95 -23.91
C ASP A 134 -9.59 -0.58 -23.72
N ALA A 135 -9.93 -1.34 -24.77
CA ALA A 135 -9.98 -2.79 -24.72
C ALA A 135 -8.59 -3.41 -24.47
N VAL A 136 -7.54 -2.87 -25.11
CA VAL A 136 -6.16 -3.34 -24.91
C VAL A 136 -5.69 -3.05 -23.48
N VAL A 137 -5.94 -1.85 -22.96
CA VAL A 137 -5.58 -1.48 -21.59
C VAL A 137 -6.34 -2.36 -20.57
N GLY A 138 -7.65 -2.57 -20.81
CA GLY A 138 -8.45 -3.47 -19.96
C GLY A 138 -7.90 -4.89 -19.95
N TRP A 139 -7.61 -5.45 -21.12
CA TRP A 139 -6.99 -6.77 -21.25
C TRP A 139 -5.63 -6.86 -20.51
N LEU A 140 -4.80 -5.83 -20.64
CA LEU A 140 -3.48 -5.78 -19.96
C LEU A 140 -3.63 -5.74 -18.43
N VAL A 141 -4.57 -4.96 -17.92
CA VAL A 141 -4.91 -4.92 -16.49
C VAL A 141 -5.36 -6.30 -16.02
N ASP A 142 -6.28 -6.94 -16.76
CA ASP A 142 -6.80 -8.25 -16.38
C ASP A 142 -5.74 -9.35 -16.45
N LEU A 143 -4.82 -9.28 -17.42
CA LEU A 143 -3.68 -10.18 -17.53
C LEU A 143 -2.77 -10.10 -16.29
N VAL A 144 -2.36 -8.89 -15.90
CA VAL A 144 -1.47 -8.68 -14.74
C VAL A 144 -2.17 -9.06 -13.43
N MET A 145 -3.45 -8.73 -13.29
CA MET A 145 -4.21 -9.04 -12.07
C MET A 145 -4.70 -10.50 -12.02
N GLY A 146 -4.69 -11.22 -13.13
CA GLY A 146 -5.05 -12.65 -13.20
C GLY A 146 -3.94 -13.59 -12.71
N VAL A 147 -2.70 -13.12 -12.66
CA VAL A 147 -1.58 -13.90 -12.12
C VAL A 147 -1.49 -13.70 -10.60
N PRO A 148 -1.26 -14.76 -9.79
CA PRO A 148 -1.01 -14.59 -8.36
C PRO A 148 0.12 -13.60 -8.13
N HIS A 149 -0.19 -12.48 -7.44
CA HIS A 149 0.68 -11.31 -7.38
C HIS A 149 2.10 -11.61 -6.92
N MET A 150 2.26 -12.41 -5.84
CA MET A 150 3.58 -12.78 -5.32
C MET A 150 4.39 -13.62 -6.31
N VAL A 151 3.73 -14.49 -7.10
CA VAL A 151 4.40 -15.30 -8.11
C VAL A 151 4.94 -14.40 -9.23
N LEU A 152 4.09 -13.47 -9.71
CA LEU A 152 4.50 -12.51 -10.74
C LEU A 152 5.67 -11.64 -10.25
N LEU A 153 5.61 -11.19 -9.01
CA LEU A 153 6.61 -10.34 -8.38
C LEU A 153 7.98 -11.05 -8.28
N ILE A 154 7.99 -12.30 -7.81
CA ILE A 154 9.21 -13.14 -7.73
C ILE A 154 9.79 -13.36 -9.13
N LEU A 155 8.94 -13.72 -10.10
CA LEU A 155 9.38 -13.97 -11.47
C LEU A 155 10.03 -12.74 -12.10
N VAL A 156 9.38 -11.57 -11.98
CA VAL A 156 9.89 -10.32 -12.55
C VAL A 156 11.17 -9.88 -11.83
N SER A 157 11.22 -9.95 -10.49
CA SER A 157 12.42 -9.62 -9.72
C SER A 157 13.61 -10.51 -10.10
N TYR A 158 13.38 -11.80 -10.26
CA TYR A 158 14.42 -12.73 -10.68
C TYR A 158 14.89 -12.46 -12.12
N ALA A 159 13.98 -12.17 -13.04
CA ALA A 159 14.29 -11.89 -14.45
C ALA A 159 15.06 -10.58 -14.65
N LEU A 160 14.78 -9.55 -13.82
CA LEU A 160 15.47 -8.26 -13.88
C LEU A 160 16.80 -8.22 -13.14
N GLY A 161 17.13 -9.29 -12.43
CA GLY A 161 18.31 -9.36 -11.56
C GLY A 161 18.01 -8.85 -10.15
N ARG A 162 18.55 -9.57 -9.15
CA ARG A 162 18.37 -9.23 -7.73
C ARG A 162 18.97 -7.87 -7.39
N GLY A 163 18.57 -7.31 -6.25
CA GLY A 163 19.09 -6.07 -5.73
C GLY A 163 18.08 -4.92 -5.84
N PHE A 164 18.50 -3.73 -5.47
CA PHE A 164 17.64 -2.55 -5.35
C PHE A 164 16.79 -2.29 -6.60
N TRP A 165 17.41 -2.26 -7.79
CA TRP A 165 16.69 -1.96 -9.04
C TRP A 165 15.80 -3.11 -9.51
N GLY A 166 16.25 -4.36 -9.35
CA GLY A 166 15.43 -5.53 -9.70
C GLY A 166 14.13 -5.58 -8.92
N VAL A 167 14.21 -5.37 -7.61
CA VAL A 167 13.03 -5.32 -6.72
C VAL A 167 12.16 -4.11 -7.02
N THR A 168 12.75 -2.92 -7.13
CA THR A 168 12.01 -1.67 -7.39
C THR A 168 11.21 -1.78 -8.68
N LEU A 169 11.84 -2.26 -9.76
CA LEU A 169 11.17 -2.43 -11.04
C LEU A 169 10.14 -3.56 -11.01
N ALA A 170 10.42 -4.66 -10.30
CA ALA A 170 9.45 -5.74 -10.14
C ALA A 170 8.17 -5.24 -9.46
N VAL A 171 8.30 -4.51 -8.33
CA VAL A 171 7.17 -3.92 -7.65
C VAL A 171 6.47 -2.89 -8.55
N ALA A 172 7.20 -2.01 -9.22
CA ALA A 172 6.62 -1.00 -10.11
C ALA A 172 5.81 -1.63 -11.25
N LEU A 173 6.33 -2.69 -11.87
CA LEU A 173 5.70 -3.36 -13.01
C LEU A 173 4.53 -4.27 -12.64
N THR A 174 4.34 -4.59 -11.37
CA THR A 174 3.26 -5.47 -10.91
C THR A 174 2.14 -4.75 -10.17
N HIS A 175 2.41 -3.57 -9.58
CA HIS A 175 1.43 -2.85 -8.73
C HIS A 175 0.52 -1.88 -9.47
N TRP A 176 0.84 -1.48 -10.70
CA TRP A 176 0.08 -0.46 -11.44
C TRP A 176 -1.35 -0.89 -11.79
N GLY A 177 -1.64 -2.20 -11.86
CA GLY A 177 -2.91 -2.72 -12.40
C GLY A 177 -4.15 -2.26 -11.65
N SER A 178 -4.14 -2.34 -10.31
CA SER A 178 -5.27 -1.90 -9.47
C SER A 178 -5.49 -0.39 -9.55
N LEU A 179 -4.42 0.41 -9.49
CA LEU A 179 -4.49 1.86 -9.59
C LEU A 179 -4.91 2.30 -11.00
N ALA A 180 -4.40 1.65 -12.06
CA ALA A 180 -4.80 1.91 -13.43
C ALA A 180 -6.28 1.64 -13.66
N ARG A 181 -6.85 0.59 -13.06
CA ARG A 181 -8.29 0.29 -13.13
C ARG A 181 -9.14 1.43 -12.57
N VAL A 182 -8.76 1.97 -11.42
CA VAL A 182 -9.47 3.08 -10.76
C VAL A 182 -9.34 4.37 -11.58
N LEU A 183 -8.12 4.76 -11.94
CA LEU A 183 -7.87 5.97 -12.72
C LEU A 183 -8.49 5.91 -14.11
N ARG A 184 -8.51 4.73 -14.74
CA ARG A 184 -9.18 4.51 -16.03
C ARG A 184 -10.68 4.78 -15.94
N ALA A 185 -11.36 4.23 -14.92
CA ALA A 185 -12.79 4.44 -14.72
C ALA A 185 -13.12 5.93 -14.56
N GLU A 186 -12.37 6.62 -13.74
CA GLU A 186 -12.52 8.07 -13.52
C GLU A 186 -12.20 8.89 -14.77
N ALA A 187 -11.11 8.60 -15.46
CA ALA A 187 -10.73 9.28 -16.69
C ALA A 187 -11.79 9.15 -17.80
N ILE A 188 -12.44 7.98 -17.91
CA ILE A 188 -13.55 7.74 -18.84
C ILE A 188 -14.79 8.57 -18.45
N GLN A 189 -15.15 8.60 -17.15
CA GLN A 189 -16.26 9.42 -16.66
C GLN A 189 -16.03 10.91 -16.96
N ILE A 190 -14.82 11.42 -16.73
CA ILE A 190 -14.45 12.81 -17.00
C ILE A 190 -14.54 13.08 -18.51
N ARG A 191 -13.99 12.21 -19.37
CA ARG A 191 -14.05 12.34 -20.83
C ARG A 191 -15.48 12.51 -21.34
N ASP A 192 -16.43 11.81 -20.73
CA ASP A 192 -17.82 11.80 -21.19
C ASP A 192 -18.65 12.99 -20.69
N GLN A 193 -18.06 13.91 -19.92
CA GLN A 193 -18.71 15.13 -19.45
C GLN A 193 -19.09 16.08 -20.62
N PRO A 194 -20.25 16.76 -20.54
CA PRO A 194 -20.74 17.63 -21.62
C PRO A 194 -19.75 18.73 -22.03
N TYR A 195 -19.05 19.34 -21.07
CA TYR A 195 -18.09 20.41 -21.36
C TYR A 195 -16.89 19.95 -22.20
N LEU A 196 -16.45 18.68 -22.02
CA LEU A 196 -15.36 18.11 -22.83
C LEU A 196 -15.81 17.77 -24.25
N ARG A 197 -17.06 17.35 -24.42
CA ARG A 197 -17.65 17.18 -25.78
C ARG A 197 -17.73 18.49 -26.51
N LEU A 198 -18.09 19.58 -25.82
CA LEU A 198 -18.07 20.93 -26.40
C LEU A 198 -16.65 21.38 -26.76
N ALA A 199 -15.68 21.16 -25.91
CA ALA A 199 -14.27 21.47 -26.20
C ALA A 199 -13.76 20.70 -27.43
N GLN A 200 -14.13 19.42 -27.57
CA GLN A 200 -13.82 18.63 -28.77
C GLN A 200 -14.47 19.20 -30.02
N ALA A 201 -15.76 19.55 -29.94
CA ALA A 201 -16.49 20.18 -31.07
C ALA A 201 -15.88 21.53 -31.44
N ALA A 202 -15.32 22.28 -30.48
CA ALA A 202 -14.59 23.53 -30.73
C ALA A 202 -13.15 23.32 -31.26
N GLY A 203 -12.74 22.08 -31.57
CA GLY A 203 -11.45 21.75 -32.16
C GLY A 203 -10.28 21.56 -31.18
N ALA A 204 -10.54 21.35 -29.89
CA ALA A 204 -9.49 21.03 -28.96
C ALA A 204 -8.81 19.70 -29.29
N SER A 205 -7.47 19.69 -29.36
CA SER A 205 -6.71 18.47 -29.63
C SER A 205 -6.80 17.48 -28.47
N ARG A 206 -6.64 16.17 -28.78
CA ARG A 206 -6.66 15.10 -27.76
C ARG A 206 -5.61 15.34 -26.66
N SER A 207 -4.42 15.81 -27.02
CA SER A 207 -3.37 16.14 -26.04
C SER A 207 -3.79 17.31 -25.13
N ARG A 208 -4.43 18.36 -25.67
CA ARG A 208 -4.96 19.44 -24.84
C ARG A 208 -6.01 18.93 -23.86
N ILE A 209 -6.92 18.07 -24.30
CA ILE A 209 -7.93 17.46 -23.43
C ILE A 209 -7.27 16.59 -22.36
N ALA A 210 -6.25 15.77 -22.73
CA ALA A 210 -5.50 14.97 -21.78
C ALA A 210 -4.89 15.81 -20.66
N PHE A 211 -4.04 16.76 -21.02
CA PHE A 211 -3.20 17.47 -20.06
C PHE A 211 -3.90 18.65 -19.37
N ALA A 212 -4.85 19.31 -20.03
CA ALA A 212 -5.54 20.46 -19.47
C ALA A 212 -6.83 20.11 -18.71
N HIS A 213 -7.43 18.95 -18.96
CA HIS A 213 -8.71 18.61 -18.37
C HIS A 213 -8.72 17.26 -17.65
N VAL A 214 -8.34 16.16 -18.31
CA VAL A 214 -8.45 14.81 -17.74
C VAL A 214 -7.39 14.59 -16.68
N MET A 215 -6.12 14.83 -16.98
CA MET A 215 -5.01 14.61 -16.04
C MET A 215 -5.16 15.41 -14.73
N PRO A 216 -5.45 16.73 -14.74
CA PRO A 216 -5.63 17.45 -13.49
C PRO A 216 -6.82 16.96 -12.66
N ALA A 217 -7.86 16.47 -13.32
CA ALA A 217 -9.06 15.97 -12.65
C ALA A 217 -8.83 14.60 -11.97
N VAL A 218 -8.02 13.70 -12.57
CA VAL A 218 -7.68 12.40 -11.96
C VAL A 218 -6.48 12.48 -10.99
N LEU A 219 -5.77 13.61 -10.93
CA LEU A 219 -4.59 13.77 -10.11
C LEU A 219 -4.85 13.58 -8.60
N PRO A 220 -5.96 14.08 -8.02
CA PRO A 220 -6.29 13.83 -6.62
C PRO A 220 -6.40 12.34 -6.31
N GLN A 221 -7.08 11.57 -7.16
CA GLN A 221 -7.22 10.13 -7.01
C GLN A 221 -5.89 9.40 -7.19
N LEU A 222 -5.04 9.86 -8.11
CA LEU A 222 -3.67 9.33 -8.24
C LEU A 222 -2.87 9.52 -6.95
N ILE A 223 -2.92 10.71 -6.34
CA ILE A 223 -2.20 11.00 -5.09
C ILE A 223 -2.68 10.06 -3.96
N VAL A 224 -3.99 9.92 -3.79
CA VAL A 224 -4.56 8.98 -2.82
C VAL A 224 -4.10 7.56 -3.10
N GLY A 225 -4.16 7.14 -4.37
CA GLY A 225 -3.71 5.81 -4.79
C GLY A 225 -2.23 5.55 -4.52
N LEU A 226 -1.36 6.54 -4.74
CA LEU A 226 0.08 6.45 -4.43
C LEU A 226 0.34 6.27 -2.93
N VAL A 227 -0.34 7.05 -2.09
CA VAL A 227 -0.18 6.95 -0.63
C VAL A 227 -0.64 5.59 -0.12
N VAL A 228 -1.73 5.05 -0.66
CA VAL A 228 -2.22 3.70 -0.32
C VAL A 228 -1.30 2.60 -0.86
N ALA A 229 -0.74 2.77 -2.06
CA ALA A 229 0.14 1.78 -2.68
C ALA A 229 1.52 1.69 -1.99
N PHE A 230 2.00 2.77 -1.39
CA PHE A 230 3.32 2.86 -0.79
C PHE A 230 3.59 1.81 0.33
N PRO A 231 2.73 1.65 1.38
CA PRO A 231 2.96 0.63 2.40
C PRO A 231 2.89 -0.80 1.83
N HIS A 232 2.03 -1.03 0.84
CA HIS A 232 1.98 -2.33 0.14
C HIS A 232 3.28 -2.61 -0.61
N ALA A 233 3.87 -1.60 -1.26
CA ALA A 233 5.15 -1.74 -1.95
C ALA A 233 6.28 -2.12 -0.99
N ILE A 234 6.34 -1.52 0.21
CA ILE A 234 7.31 -1.88 1.27
C ILE A 234 7.10 -3.33 1.73
N LEU A 235 5.84 -3.73 2.00
CA LEU A 235 5.54 -5.09 2.44
C LEU A 235 5.91 -6.13 1.38
N HIS A 236 5.66 -5.85 0.11
CA HIS A 236 6.01 -6.74 -0.98
C HIS A 236 7.52 -6.81 -1.20
N GLU A 237 8.24 -5.68 -1.13
CA GLU A 237 9.70 -5.66 -1.13
C GLU A 237 10.26 -6.53 0.00
N ALA A 238 9.81 -6.29 1.24
CA ALA A 238 10.25 -7.06 2.40
C ALA A 238 9.95 -8.56 2.25
N SER A 239 8.78 -8.91 1.69
CA SER A 239 8.38 -10.31 1.49
C SER A 239 9.24 -11.04 0.47
N ILE A 240 9.50 -10.45 -0.71
CA ILE A 240 10.36 -11.09 -1.72
C ILE A 240 11.82 -11.12 -1.31
N THR A 241 12.27 -10.11 -0.56
CA THR A 241 13.61 -10.08 0.03
C THR A 241 13.77 -11.15 1.12
N PHE A 242 12.75 -11.31 1.98
CA PHE A 242 12.68 -12.39 2.97
C PHE A 242 12.77 -13.78 2.32
N LEU A 243 12.11 -13.98 1.19
CA LEU A 243 12.15 -15.23 0.43
C LEU A 243 13.47 -15.43 -0.36
N GLY A 244 14.39 -14.46 -0.32
CA GLY A 244 15.69 -14.54 -0.99
C GLY A 244 15.69 -14.16 -2.47
N PHE A 245 14.60 -13.58 -2.99
CA PHE A 245 14.48 -13.13 -4.38
C PHE A 245 14.61 -11.61 -4.54
N GLY A 246 14.87 -10.90 -3.44
CA GLY A 246 14.96 -9.44 -3.42
C GLY A 246 16.37 -8.90 -3.28
N LEU A 247 16.58 -8.06 -2.27
CA LEU A 247 17.84 -7.40 -1.93
C LEU A 247 18.89 -8.43 -1.48
N GLY A 248 20.17 -8.12 -1.69
CA GLY A 248 21.29 -8.97 -1.28
C GLY A 248 21.53 -8.95 0.23
N ALA A 249 22.22 -9.97 0.75
CA ALA A 249 22.55 -10.09 2.17
C ALA A 249 23.53 -9.02 2.67
N ASP A 250 24.22 -8.36 1.76
CA ASP A 250 25.14 -7.24 2.01
C ASP A 250 24.43 -5.89 2.20
N GLU A 251 23.16 -5.80 1.77
CA GLU A 251 22.35 -4.59 1.94
C GLU A 251 21.50 -4.67 3.21
N PRO A 252 21.50 -3.63 4.06
CA PRO A 252 20.57 -3.58 5.17
C PRO A 252 19.15 -3.39 4.62
N ALA A 253 18.35 -4.45 4.68
CA ALA A 253 16.94 -4.45 4.28
C ALA A 253 16.14 -5.26 5.30
N ILE A 254 14.90 -4.86 5.54
CA ILE A 254 14.04 -5.53 6.56
C ILE A 254 13.84 -7.01 6.23
N GLY A 255 13.59 -7.34 4.96
CA GLY A 255 13.42 -8.71 4.52
C GLY A 255 14.65 -9.58 4.76
N VAL A 256 15.87 -9.05 4.55
CA VAL A 256 17.14 -9.74 4.86
C VAL A 256 17.26 -10.00 6.35
N ILE A 257 17.03 -8.96 7.18
CA ILE A 257 17.15 -9.08 8.64
C ILE A 257 16.17 -10.12 9.18
N LEU A 258 14.92 -10.11 8.72
CA LEU A 258 13.91 -11.09 9.13
C LEU A 258 14.26 -12.51 8.68
N SER A 259 14.79 -12.67 7.46
CA SER A 259 15.23 -13.97 6.93
C SER A 259 16.39 -14.55 7.74
N GLU A 260 17.39 -13.73 8.09
CA GLU A 260 18.48 -14.11 8.99
C GLU A 260 17.95 -14.48 10.40
N ALA A 261 17.06 -13.64 10.96
CA ALA A 261 16.50 -13.83 12.29
C ALA A 261 15.72 -15.14 12.45
N MET A 262 15.05 -15.62 11.38
CA MET A 262 14.32 -16.89 11.42
C MET A 262 15.20 -18.09 11.72
N GLN A 263 16.49 -18.08 11.32
CA GLN A 263 17.42 -19.15 11.58
C GLN A 263 17.78 -19.26 13.08
N TYR A 264 17.65 -18.14 13.81
CA TYR A 264 18.00 -18.05 15.23
C TYR A 264 16.77 -18.09 16.16
N LEU A 265 15.56 -18.08 15.59
CA LEU A 265 14.32 -18.09 16.36
C LEU A 265 14.18 -19.35 17.21
N SER A 266 14.52 -20.52 16.67
CA SER A 266 14.49 -21.80 17.38
C SER A 266 15.52 -21.91 18.50
N MET A 267 16.54 -21.06 18.49
CA MET A 267 17.57 -20.96 19.54
C MET A 267 17.16 -20.01 20.67
N GLY A 268 15.96 -19.41 20.59
CA GLY A 268 15.42 -18.50 21.60
C GLY A 268 15.71 -17.01 21.37
N TYR A 269 16.37 -16.61 20.28
CA TYR A 269 16.69 -15.20 19.98
C TYR A 269 15.52 -14.49 19.28
N TRP A 270 14.34 -14.57 19.87
CA TRP A 270 13.08 -14.06 19.33
C TRP A 270 13.07 -12.56 19.04
N TRP A 271 13.85 -11.78 19.82
CA TRP A 271 13.90 -10.32 19.69
C TRP A 271 14.40 -9.85 18.33
N LEU A 272 15.27 -10.64 17.66
CA LEU A 272 15.79 -10.33 16.33
C LEU A 272 14.66 -10.21 15.28
N ALA A 273 13.71 -11.13 15.32
CA ALA A 273 12.56 -11.13 14.41
C ALA A 273 11.45 -10.19 14.89
N VAL A 274 11.08 -10.26 16.17
CA VAL A 274 9.91 -9.57 16.71
C VAL A 274 10.12 -8.06 16.73
N LEU A 275 11.24 -7.55 17.22
CA LEU A 275 11.48 -6.10 17.29
C LEU A 275 11.64 -5.48 15.90
N THR A 276 12.33 -6.16 14.99
CA THR A 276 12.44 -5.74 13.59
C THR A 276 11.08 -5.77 12.89
N GLY A 277 10.29 -6.83 13.08
CA GLY A 277 8.94 -6.95 12.54
C GLY A 277 7.99 -5.89 13.07
N LEU A 278 8.02 -5.60 14.38
CA LEU A 278 7.22 -4.53 14.99
C LEU A 278 7.59 -3.15 14.44
N ALA A 279 8.86 -2.87 14.18
CA ALA A 279 9.30 -1.63 13.57
C ALA A 279 8.74 -1.47 12.15
N LEU A 280 8.74 -2.54 11.34
CA LEU A 280 8.11 -2.55 10.02
C LEU A 280 6.60 -2.29 10.13
N VAL A 281 5.91 -3.01 11.01
CA VAL A 281 4.45 -2.85 11.22
C VAL A 281 4.11 -1.44 11.66
N ALA A 282 4.90 -0.83 12.54
CA ALA A 282 4.70 0.56 12.97
C ALA A 282 4.75 1.54 11.79
N VAL A 283 5.73 1.41 10.89
CA VAL A 283 5.81 2.24 9.67
C VAL A 283 4.59 2.02 8.79
N VAL A 284 4.20 0.77 8.54
CA VAL A 284 3.04 0.43 7.70
C VAL A 284 1.74 1.02 8.26
N ILE A 285 1.49 0.89 9.58
CA ILE A 285 0.30 1.43 10.23
C ILE A 285 0.21 2.96 10.08
N VAL A 286 1.32 3.68 10.25
CA VAL A 286 1.32 5.14 10.09
C VAL A 286 0.92 5.54 8.68
N PHE A 287 1.40 4.81 7.67
CA PHE A 287 1.04 5.08 6.27
C PHE A 287 -0.38 4.68 5.91
N ASP A 288 -0.88 3.59 6.46
CA ASP A 288 -2.27 3.19 6.27
C ASP A 288 -3.23 4.25 6.84
N ARG A 289 -2.94 4.75 8.03
CA ARG A 289 -3.67 5.87 8.64
C ARG A 289 -3.58 7.16 7.82
N LEU A 290 -2.40 7.45 7.27
CA LEU A 290 -2.22 8.58 6.36
C LEU A 290 -3.07 8.43 5.10
N GLY A 291 -3.06 7.25 4.48
CA GLY A 291 -3.84 6.97 3.28
C GLY A 291 -5.35 7.13 3.50
N SER A 292 -5.86 6.65 4.66
CA SER A 292 -7.27 6.83 5.04
C SER A 292 -7.62 8.30 5.25
N SER A 293 -6.82 9.04 6.01
CA SER A 293 -7.03 10.47 6.26
C SER A 293 -7.00 11.30 4.98
N LEU A 294 -6.11 10.96 4.04
CA LEU A 294 -6.02 11.66 2.76
C LEU A 294 -7.24 11.36 1.87
N ARG A 295 -7.73 10.12 1.88
CA ARG A 295 -8.95 9.76 1.16
C ARG A 295 -10.15 10.56 1.64
N ASP A 296 -10.31 10.70 2.96
CA ASP A 296 -11.40 11.46 3.57
C ASP A 296 -11.34 12.96 3.22
N LEU A 297 -10.14 13.51 3.01
CA LEU A 297 -9.95 14.90 2.58
C LEU A 297 -10.28 15.12 1.11
N VAL A 298 -9.98 14.14 0.24
CA VAL A 298 -10.13 14.24 -1.21
C VAL A 298 -11.56 13.89 -1.66
N ALA A 299 -12.23 12.97 -0.97
CA ALA A 299 -13.59 12.52 -1.27
C ALA A 299 -14.53 12.68 -0.06
N PRO A 300 -14.86 13.90 0.35
CA PRO A 300 -15.71 14.14 1.53
C PRO A 300 -17.16 13.68 1.36
N ASP A 301 -17.65 13.49 0.14
CA ASP A 301 -19.05 13.19 -0.14
C ASP A 301 -19.42 11.70 -0.11
N SER A 302 -18.47 10.80 0.00
CA SER A 302 -18.74 9.35 0.05
C SER A 302 -19.03 8.80 1.45
N ALA A 303 -18.96 9.64 2.48
CA ALA A 303 -19.22 9.26 3.87
C ALA A 303 -20.68 9.50 4.33
N GLN A 304 -21.59 9.84 3.41
CA GLN A 304 -23.00 10.12 3.72
C GLN A 304 -23.97 9.24 2.91
N VAL A 305 -23.72 7.94 2.83
CA VAL A 305 -24.76 6.97 2.43
C VAL A 305 -24.72 5.78 3.39
#